data_51d59b1c0805656b0bf052da0478aa75
#
_entry.id   51d59b1c0805656b0bf052da0478aa75
#
_cell.length_a   1.000
_cell.length_b   1.000
_cell.length_c   1.000
_cell.angle_alpha   90.00
_cell.angle_beta   90.00
_cell.angle_gamma   90.00
#
_symmetry.space_group_name_H-M   'P 1'
#
loop_
_entity.id
_entity.type
_entity.pdbx_description
1 polymer ?
#
loop_
_entity_poly.entity_id
_entity_poly.type
_entity_poly.pdbx_seq_one_letter_code
_entity_poly.pdbx_strand_id
1 'polypeptide(L)'
;MAPKPHNTLAAERRKARHYGMQALYQWTMAGAALSDIEAEFRTDYDFSHVDLEYFQALLHGVPAQVDELEAAFEPLLDRKLSELDPIERTLLRMGTFELRERLDVPYKVVIIEAVALAKKFGATDSHKYING
;
A
#
# COMPACT_ATOMS: atom_id res chain seq x y z
N MET A 1 12.23 -26.72 1.73
CA MET A 1 11.83 -26.00 0.51
C MET A 1 12.84 -24.89 0.24
N ALA A 2 13.30 -24.76 -0.98
CA ALA A 2 14.28 -23.74 -1.32
C ALA A 2 13.62 -22.34 -1.26
N PRO A 3 14.34 -21.29 -0.81
CA PRO A 3 13.82 -19.95 -0.85
C PRO A 3 13.57 -19.49 -2.29
N LYS A 4 12.59 -18.63 -2.47
CA LYS A 4 12.28 -18.08 -3.79
C LYS A 4 13.41 -17.18 -4.27
N PRO A 5 13.66 -17.14 -5.58
CA PRO A 5 14.61 -16.15 -6.12
C PRO A 5 14.19 -14.74 -5.74
N HIS A 6 15.16 -13.86 -5.57
CA HIS A 6 14.92 -12.48 -5.16
C HIS A 6 13.95 -11.75 -6.10
N ASN A 7 14.11 -11.92 -7.44
CA ASN A 7 13.23 -11.27 -8.40
C ASN A 7 11.80 -11.81 -8.37
N THR A 8 11.61 -13.08 -8.03
CA THR A 8 10.28 -13.67 -7.86
C THR A 8 9.58 -13.09 -6.65
N LEU A 9 10.29 -12.98 -5.52
CA LEU A 9 9.74 -12.37 -4.32
C LEU A 9 9.38 -10.91 -4.55
N ALA A 10 10.25 -10.17 -5.24
CA ALA A 10 9.98 -8.77 -5.56
C ALA A 10 8.72 -8.63 -6.43
N ALA A 11 8.53 -9.51 -7.42
CA ALA A 11 7.35 -9.49 -8.27
C ALA A 11 6.09 -9.83 -7.50
N GLU A 12 6.15 -10.82 -6.61
CA GLU A 12 5.00 -11.21 -5.79
C GLU A 12 4.62 -10.12 -4.79
N ARG A 13 5.58 -9.42 -4.23
CA ARG A 13 5.33 -8.27 -3.33
C ARG A 13 4.78 -7.09 -4.09
N ARG A 14 5.20 -6.88 -5.34
CA ARG A 14 4.63 -5.82 -6.18
C ARG A 14 3.15 -6.06 -6.41
N LYS A 15 2.75 -7.32 -6.67
CA LYS A 15 1.34 -7.66 -6.80
C LYS A 15 0.59 -7.52 -5.48
N ALA A 16 1.23 -7.85 -4.36
CA ALA A 16 0.64 -7.66 -3.04
C ALA A 16 0.34 -6.18 -2.77
N ARG A 17 1.26 -5.28 -3.16
CA ARG A 17 1.04 -3.84 -3.04
C ARG A 17 -0.07 -3.36 -3.96
N HIS A 18 -0.13 -3.87 -5.17
CA HIS A 18 -1.15 -3.52 -6.16
C HIS A 18 -2.56 -3.84 -5.63
N TYR A 19 -2.76 -5.05 -5.15
CA TYR A 19 -4.05 -5.44 -4.58
C TYR A 19 -4.27 -4.82 -3.20
N GLY A 20 -3.22 -4.68 -2.41
CA GLY A 20 -3.30 -4.03 -1.10
C GLY A 20 -3.79 -2.59 -1.21
N MET A 21 -3.28 -1.84 -2.17
CA MET A 21 -3.71 -0.46 -2.41
C MET A 21 -5.20 -0.42 -2.76
N GLN A 22 -5.66 -1.28 -3.66
CA GLN A 22 -7.06 -1.31 -4.06
C GLN A 22 -7.96 -1.71 -2.90
N ALA A 23 -7.54 -2.69 -2.11
CA ALA A 23 -8.31 -3.15 -0.95
C ALA A 23 -8.39 -2.06 0.12
N LEU A 24 -7.29 -1.38 0.39
CA LEU A 24 -7.26 -0.28 1.36
C LEU A 24 -8.06 0.93 0.88
N TYR A 25 -8.03 1.22 -0.40
CA TYR A 25 -8.87 2.25 -0.99
C TYR A 25 -10.35 1.93 -0.78
N GLN A 26 -10.75 0.69 -1.03
CA GLN A 26 -12.11 0.25 -0.80
C GLN A 26 -12.51 0.38 0.66
N TRP A 27 -11.61 0.00 1.58
CA TRP A 27 -11.84 0.18 3.01
C TRP A 27 -12.04 1.66 3.37
N THR A 28 -11.20 2.54 2.83
CA THR A 28 -11.30 3.98 3.07
C THR A 28 -12.62 4.56 2.59
N MET A 29 -13.08 4.12 1.42
CA MET A 29 -14.27 4.70 0.80
C MET A 29 -15.58 4.08 1.30
N ALA A 30 -15.60 2.78 1.56
CA ALA A 30 -16.83 2.07 1.89
C ALA A 30 -16.93 1.61 3.36
N GLY A 31 -15.81 1.55 4.07
CA GLY A 31 -15.80 1.16 5.48
C GLY A 31 -16.17 -0.30 5.75
N ALA A 32 -16.06 -1.17 4.74
CA ALA A 32 -16.39 -2.58 4.89
C ALA A 32 -15.41 -3.29 5.83
N ALA A 33 -15.83 -4.42 6.40
CA ALA A 33 -14.98 -5.21 7.28
C ALA A 33 -13.77 -5.74 6.52
N LEU A 34 -12.59 -5.67 7.13
CA LEU A 34 -11.33 -6.08 6.49
C LEU A 34 -11.35 -7.56 6.09
N SER A 35 -11.94 -8.43 6.90
CA SER A 35 -12.04 -9.85 6.58
C SER A 35 -12.89 -10.08 5.33
N ASP A 36 -13.93 -9.29 5.14
CA ASP A 36 -14.79 -9.39 3.95
C ASP A 36 -14.07 -8.90 2.71
N ILE A 37 -13.31 -7.81 2.84
CA ILE A 37 -12.50 -7.28 1.74
C ILE A 37 -11.44 -8.30 1.32
N GLU A 38 -10.76 -8.89 2.29
CA GLU A 38 -9.75 -9.91 2.01
C GLU A 38 -10.36 -11.11 1.28
N ALA A 39 -11.49 -11.62 1.78
CA ALA A 39 -12.16 -12.76 1.16
C ALA A 39 -12.59 -12.45 -0.28
N GLU A 40 -13.12 -11.26 -0.51
CA GLU A 40 -13.53 -10.82 -1.84
C GLU A 40 -12.36 -10.79 -2.82
N PHE A 41 -11.23 -10.17 -2.40
CA PHE A 41 -10.06 -10.09 -3.27
C PHE A 41 -9.47 -11.46 -3.57
N ARG A 42 -9.41 -12.34 -2.58
CA ARG A 42 -8.87 -13.70 -2.77
C ARG A 42 -9.78 -14.57 -3.64
N THR A 43 -11.08 -14.25 -3.70
CA THR A 43 -12.03 -14.94 -4.55
C THR A 43 -12.02 -14.41 -5.97
N ASP A 44 -11.97 -13.08 -6.13
CA ASP A 44 -12.12 -12.42 -7.43
C ASP A 44 -10.82 -12.36 -8.24
N TYR A 45 -9.66 -12.47 -7.59
CA TYR A 45 -8.36 -12.36 -8.24
C TYR A 45 -7.51 -13.60 -7.99
N ASP A 46 -6.60 -13.87 -8.92
CA ASP A 46 -5.65 -14.98 -8.80
C ASP A 46 -4.50 -14.57 -7.89
N PHE A 47 -4.44 -15.17 -6.71
CA PHE A 47 -3.38 -14.91 -5.72
C PHE A 47 -2.22 -15.90 -5.79
N SER A 48 -2.19 -16.80 -6.79
CA SER A 48 -1.13 -17.80 -6.91
C SER A 48 0.29 -17.20 -7.02
N HIS A 49 0.39 -15.97 -7.55
CA HIS A 49 1.65 -15.26 -7.71
C HIS A 49 1.71 -13.97 -6.90
N VAL A 50 0.98 -13.94 -5.78
CA VAL A 50 0.94 -12.81 -4.86
C VAL A 50 1.57 -13.25 -3.55
N ASP A 51 2.41 -12.39 -2.95
CA ASP A 51 2.89 -12.61 -1.57
C ASP A 51 1.73 -12.36 -0.62
N LEU A 52 1.01 -13.43 -0.26
CA LEU A 52 -0.20 -13.32 0.56
C LEU A 52 0.10 -12.73 1.93
N GLU A 53 1.20 -13.12 2.56
CA GLU A 53 1.59 -12.58 3.87
C GLU A 53 1.76 -11.07 3.79
N TYR A 54 2.41 -10.59 2.73
CA TYR A 54 2.63 -9.15 2.54
C TYR A 54 1.31 -8.40 2.30
N PHE A 55 0.43 -8.99 1.48
CA PHE A 55 -0.91 -8.42 1.24
C PHE A 55 -1.68 -8.30 2.56
N GLN A 56 -1.67 -9.36 3.38
CA GLN A 56 -2.35 -9.37 4.67
C GLN A 56 -1.73 -8.36 5.63
N ALA A 57 -0.41 -8.23 5.64
CA ALA A 57 0.29 -7.26 6.49
C ALA A 57 -0.15 -5.84 6.15
N LEU A 58 -0.26 -5.51 4.86
CA LEU A 58 -0.72 -4.19 4.44
C LEU A 58 -2.19 -3.98 4.80
N LEU A 59 -3.04 -4.92 4.43
CA LEU A 59 -4.49 -4.77 4.60
C LEU A 59 -4.91 -4.65 6.05
N HIS A 60 -4.28 -5.41 6.94
CA HIS A 60 -4.63 -5.39 8.36
C HIS A 60 -3.77 -4.43 9.16
N GLY A 61 -2.51 -4.24 8.77
CA GLY A 61 -1.59 -3.38 9.49
C GLY A 61 -1.85 -1.89 9.31
N VAL A 62 -2.17 -1.47 8.10
CA VAL A 62 -2.42 -0.04 7.83
C VAL A 62 -3.64 0.48 8.59
N PRO A 63 -4.82 -0.18 8.54
CA PRO A 63 -5.96 0.28 9.32
C PRO A 63 -5.73 0.27 10.83
N ALA A 64 -4.99 -0.71 11.34
CA ALA A 64 -4.70 -0.81 12.77
C ALA A 64 -3.85 0.36 13.28
N GLN A 65 -3.06 1.00 12.41
CA GLN A 65 -2.15 2.08 12.76
C GLN A 65 -2.45 3.38 12.03
N VAL A 66 -3.64 3.53 11.46
CA VAL A 66 -3.94 4.64 10.54
C VAL A 66 -3.66 6.00 11.15
N ASP A 67 -4.03 6.22 12.41
CA ASP A 67 -3.82 7.51 13.06
C ASP A 67 -2.34 7.79 13.28
N GLU A 68 -1.58 6.79 13.68
CA GLU A 68 -0.13 6.92 13.89
C GLU A 68 0.60 7.16 12.57
N LEU A 69 0.17 6.47 11.50
CA LEU A 69 0.76 6.65 10.19
C LEU A 69 0.51 8.06 9.67
N GLU A 70 -0.73 8.55 9.78
CA GLU A 70 -1.06 9.90 9.34
C GLU A 70 -0.34 10.95 10.17
N ALA A 71 -0.22 10.75 11.48
CA ALA A 71 0.55 11.66 12.33
C ALA A 71 2.02 11.71 11.93
N ALA A 72 2.55 10.61 11.41
CA ALA A 72 3.95 10.56 10.99
C ALA A 72 4.21 11.35 9.71
N PHE A 73 3.32 11.28 8.72
CA PHE A 73 3.58 11.96 7.44
C PHE A 73 2.89 13.32 7.30
N GLU A 74 1.86 13.61 8.08
CA GLU A 74 1.13 14.87 7.96
C GLU A 74 2.02 16.12 8.08
N PRO A 75 2.99 16.18 9.04
CA PRO A 75 3.87 17.36 9.13
C PRO A 75 4.73 17.59 7.90
N LEU A 76 4.90 16.59 7.05
CA LEU A 76 5.74 16.69 5.86
C LEU A 76 4.95 17.13 4.62
N LEU A 77 3.62 17.22 4.74
CA LEU A 77 2.76 17.61 3.62
C LEU A 77 2.83 19.12 3.38
N ASP A 78 2.72 19.52 2.13
CA ASP A 78 2.60 20.92 1.74
C ASP A 78 1.14 21.39 1.68
N ARG A 79 0.21 20.51 2.07
CA ARG A 79 -1.23 20.76 2.07
C ARG A 79 -1.88 20.03 3.24
N LYS A 80 -3.15 20.34 3.50
CA LYS A 80 -3.88 19.66 4.57
C LYS A 80 -4.16 18.21 4.21
N LEU A 81 -4.19 17.35 5.24
CA LEU A 81 -4.51 15.94 5.06
C LEU A 81 -5.85 15.76 4.34
N SER A 82 -6.85 16.59 4.66
CA SER A 82 -8.17 16.54 4.06
C SER A 82 -8.17 16.94 2.57
N GLU A 83 -7.11 17.57 2.09
CA GLU A 83 -6.99 17.99 0.69
C GLU A 83 -6.35 16.90 -0.18
N LEU A 84 -5.88 15.81 0.42
CA LEU A 84 -5.31 14.71 -0.34
C LEU A 84 -6.39 13.92 -1.07
N ASP A 85 -6.08 13.56 -2.31
CA ASP A 85 -6.87 12.59 -3.05
C ASP A 85 -6.86 11.25 -2.29
N PRO A 86 -7.98 10.50 -2.25
CA PRO A 86 -8.03 9.23 -1.51
C PRO A 86 -6.95 8.22 -1.93
N ILE A 87 -6.55 8.21 -3.20
CA ILE A 87 -5.48 7.31 -3.66
C ILE A 87 -4.13 7.78 -3.11
N GLU A 88 -3.84 9.08 -3.16
CA GLU A 88 -2.63 9.64 -2.58
C GLU A 88 -2.54 9.34 -1.08
N ARG A 89 -3.65 9.52 -0.37
CA ARG A 89 -3.72 9.25 1.06
C ARG A 89 -3.46 7.77 1.36
N THR A 90 -4.06 6.88 0.58
CA THR A 90 -3.85 5.44 0.71
C THR A 90 -2.39 5.08 0.49
N LEU A 91 -1.76 5.62 -0.55
CA LEU A 91 -0.37 5.32 -0.87
C LEU A 91 0.60 5.88 0.18
N LEU A 92 0.30 7.05 0.74
CA LEU A 92 1.11 7.61 1.83
C LEU A 92 1.00 6.76 3.09
N ARG A 93 -0.19 6.27 3.41
CA ARG A 93 -0.39 5.34 4.53
C ARG A 93 0.40 4.05 4.33
N MET A 94 0.32 3.47 3.14
CA MET A 94 1.03 2.23 2.82
C MET A 94 2.55 2.42 2.88
N GLY A 95 3.05 3.47 2.24
CA GLY A 95 4.49 3.74 2.22
C GLY A 95 5.04 3.97 3.61
N THR A 96 4.33 4.74 4.42
CA THR A 96 4.73 5.00 5.80
C THR A 96 4.73 3.69 6.62
N PHE A 97 3.71 2.86 6.44
CA PHE A 97 3.65 1.54 7.09
C PHE A 97 4.86 0.69 6.72
N GLU A 98 5.17 0.60 5.42
CA GLU A 98 6.32 -0.22 4.97
C GLU A 98 7.64 0.31 5.52
N LEU A 99 7.82 1.62 5.55
CA LEU A 99 9.03 2.23 6.09
C LEU A 99 9.19 1.98 7.59
N ARG A 100 8.09 1.91 8.32
CA ARG A 100 8.11 1.70 9.77
C ARG A 100 8.16 0.24 10.17
N GLU A 101 7.42 -0.62 9.47
CA GLU A 101 7.17 -1.98 9.92
C GLU A 101 7.87 -3.05 9.08
N ARG A 102 8.24 -2.73 7.83
CA ARG A 102 8.87 -3.72 6.95
C ARG A 102 10.32 -3.32 6.67
N LEU A 103 11.13 -3.42 7.72
CA LEU A 103 12.55 -3.05 7.65
C LEU A 103 13.35 -4.01 6.75
N ASP A 104 12.78 -5.16 6.41
CA ASP A 104 13.34 -6.10 5.44
C ASP A 104 13.27 -5.56 4.00
N VAL A 105 12.51 -4.50 3.76
CA VAL A 105 12.38 -3.89 2.43
C VAL A 105 13.21 -2.60 2.39
N PRO A 106 14.14 -2.46 1.43
CA PRO A 106 14.91 -1.21 1.30
C PRO A 106 13.98 -0.01 1.05
N TYR A 107 14.27 1.13 1.69
CA TYR A 107 13.42 2.31 1.56
C TYR A 107 13.27 2.78 0.11
N LYS A 108 14.30 2.59 -0.71
CA LYS A 108 14.25 2.97 -2.13
C LYS A 108 13.18 2.16 -2.89
N VAL A 109 13.03 0.89 -2.52
CA VAL A 109 12.01 0.03 -3.12
C VAL A 109 10.62 0.52 -2.74
N VAL A 110 10.41 0.89 -1.47
CA VAL A 110 9.13 1.43 -0.99
C VAL A 110 8.75 2.66 -1.82
N ILE A 111 9.68 3.59 -1.98
CA ILE A 111 9.43 4.84 -2.72
C ILE A 111 9.13 4.55 -4.20
N ILE A 112 9.94 3.72 -4.85
CA ILE A 112 9.78 3.39 -6.27
C ILE A 112 8.42 2.72 -6.51
N GLU A 113 8.03 1.78 -5.66
CA GLU A 113 6.76 1.08 -5.81
C GLU A 113 5.57 2.00 -5.55
N ALA A 114 5.66 2.90 -4.56
CA ALA A 114 4.61 3.88 -4.30
C ALA A 114 4.42 4.83 -5.49
N VAL A 115 5.52 5.30 -6.07
CA VAL A 115 5.48 6.17 -7.26
C VAL A 115 4.85 5.43 -8.45
N ALA A 116 5.20 4.16 -8.65
CA ALA A 116 4.64 3.35 -9.73
C ALA A 116 3.12 3.19 -9.58
N LEU A 117 2.64 2.95 -8.37
CA LEU A 117 1.20 2.85 -8.10
C LEU A 117 0.51 4.19 -8.29
N ALA A 118 1.14 5.29 -7.90
CA ALA A 118 0.58 6.63 -8.11
C ALA A 118 0.43 6.94 -9.60
N LYS A 119 1.39 6.55 -10.43
CA LYS A 119 1.30 6.71 -11.88
C LYS A 119 0.17 5.89 -12.47
N LYS A 120 -0.08 4.71 -11.92
CA LYS A 120 -1.09 3.79 -12.45
C LYS A 120 -2.51 4.18 -12.04
N PHE A 121 -2.71 4.61 -10.82
CA PHE A 121 -4.04 4.80 -10.24
C PHE A 121 -4.38 6.24 -9.87
N GLY A 122 -3.37 7.09 -9.66
CA GLY A 122 -3.58 8.43 -9.16
C GLY A 122 -3.89 9.46 -10.24
N ALA A 123 -4.14 10.70 -9.82
CA ALA A 123 -4.23 11.83 -10.73
C ALA A 123 -2.86 12.09 -11.36
N THR A 124 -2.84 12.85 -12.48
CA THR A 124 -1.65 13.05 -13.30
C THR A 124 -0.39 13.40 -12.50
N ASP A 125 -0.53 14.25 -11.47
CA ASP A 125 0.63 14.74 -10.71
C ASP A 125 0.81 14.07 -9.35
N SER A 126 0.01 13.07 -9.00
CA SER A 126 0.11 12.39 -7.71
C SER A 126 1.48 11.78 -7.47
N HIS A 127 2.07 11.17 -8.46
CA HIS A 127 3.38 10.54 -8.32
C HIS A 127 4.48 11.55 -8.01
N LYS A 128 4.37 12.77 -8.51
CA LYS A 128 5.33 13.85 -8.22
C LYS A 128 5.24 14.27 -6.77
N TYR A 129 4.03 14.39 -6.24
CA TYR A 129 3.80 14.75 -4.86
C TYR A 129 4.34 13.70 -3.89
N ILE A 130 4.06 12.43 -4.15
CA ILE A 130 4.49 11.32 -3.29
C ILE A 130 6.02 11.19 -3.30
N ASN A 131 6.63 11.43 -4.45
CA ASN A 131 8.09 11.34 -4.61
C ASN A 131 8.81 12.52 -3.97
N GLY A 132 8.12 13.61 -3.78
CA GLY A 132 8.69 14.83 -3.21
C GLY A 132 8.99 14.76 -1.71
#